data_992b785665b0dbebae7a05ccf650f5f1
#
_entry.id   992b785665b0dbebae7a05ccf650f5f1
#
_cell.length_a   1.000
_cell.length_b   1.000
_cell.length_c   1.000
_cell.angle_alpha   90.00
_cell.angle_beta   90.00
_cell.angle_gamma   90.00
#
_symmetry.space_group_name_H-M   'P 1'
#
loop_
_entity.id
_entity.type
_entity.pdbx_description
1 polymer ?
#
loop_
_entity_poly.entity_id
_entity_poly.type
_entity_poly.pdbx_seq_one_letter_code
_entity_poly.pdbx_strand_id
1 'polypeptide(L)'
;MVADKHFTATGFLVRNGTVLLLKHRKLGMWLPFGGHIDPGEDPIEALHREAREETGFEIEIVGEQLEIAEDSVTALPRPETILLERIEPQHFHIDL
;
A
#
# COMPACT_ATOMS: atom_id res chain seq x y z
N MET A 1 -27.97 2.88 -3.98
CA MET A 1 -26.91 1.86 -3.87
C MET A 1 -25.66 2.50 -3.27
N VAL A 2 -25.12 1.85 -2.25
CA VAL A 2 -23.91 2.35 -1.59
C VAL A 2 -22.67 1.93 -2.38
N ALA A 3 -21.75 2.88 -2.63
CA ALA A 3 -20.51 2.57 -3.29
C ALA A 3 -19.63 1.69 -2.39
N ASP A 4 -18.96 0.72 -2.99
CA ASP A 4 -18.07 -0.19 -2.32
C ASP A 4 -16.65 0.40 -2.29
N LYS A 5 -16.09 0.55 -1.09
CA LYS A 5 -14.75 1.14 -0.90
C LYS A 5 -13.88 0.20 -0.09
N HIS A 6 -12.69 -0.06 -0.60
CA HIS A 6 -11.72 -0.93 0.06
C HIS A 6 -10.39 -0.21 0.26
N PHE A 7 -9.72 -0.54 1.34
CA PHE A 7 -8.37 -0.01 1.58
C PHE A 7 -7.33 -0.87 0.86
N THR A 8 -6.41 -0.19 0.20
CA THR A 8 -5.24 -0.79 -0.41
C THR A 8 -3.99 -0.06 0.07
N ALA A 9 -2.85 -0.70 -0.07
CA ALA A 9 -1.56 -0.08 0.21
C ALA A 9 -0.64 -0.30 -0.98
N THR A 10 0.03 0.78 -1.41
CA THR A 10 0.96 0.76 -2.54
C THR A 10 2.32 1.23 -2.06
N GLY A 11 3.36 0.52 -2.46
CA GLY A 11 4.72 0.86 -2.10
C GLY A 11 5.61 1.10 -3.32
N PHE A 12 6.46 2.12 -3.23
CA PHE A 12 7.51 2.33 -4.21
C PHE A 12 8.80 1.76 -3.65
N LEU A 13 9.30 0.68 -4.27
CA LEU A 13 10.54 0.07 -3.87
C LEU A 13 11.70 0.76 -4.59
N VAL A 14 12.49 1.50 -3.83
CA VAL A 14 13.58 2.33 -4.37
C VAL A 14 14.91 1.73 -3.97
N ARG A 15 15.81 1.60 -4.95
CA ARG A 15 17.17 1.17 -4.71
C ARG A 15 18.11 1.85 -5.72
N ASN A 16 19.16 2.50 -5.22
CA ASN A 16 20.18 3.15 -6.07
C ASN A 16 19.59 4.12 -7.10
N GLY A 17 18.57 4.90 -6.70
CA GLY A 17 17.94 5.88 -7.57
C GLY A 17 16.97 5.30 -8.59
N THR A 18 16.65 4.00 -8.51
CA THR A 18 15.69 3.35 -9.40
C THR A 18 14.48 2.86 -8.63
N VAL A 19 13.35 2.73 -9.32
CA VAL A 19 12.09 2.24 -8.76
C VAL A 19 11.73 0.93 -9.44
N LEU A 20 11.40 -0.09 -8.64
CA LEU A 20 10.93 -1.35 -9.17
C LEU A 20 9.44 -1.27 -9.51
N LEU A 21 9.12 -1.58 -10.75
CA LEU A 21 7.73 -1.72 -11.21
C LEU A 21 7.48 -3.15 -11.67
N LEU A 22 6.24 -3.60 -11.49
CA LEU A 22 5.79 -4.92 -11.88
C LEU A 22 4.80 -4.79 -13.03
N LYS A 23 4.90 -5.68 -14.02
CA LYS A 23 3.94 -5.70 -15.11
C LYS A 23 2.68 -6.43 -14.68
N HIS A 24 1.56 -5.72 -14.63
CA HIS A 24 0.28 -6.30 -14.27
C HIS A 24 -0.24 -7.19 -15.39
N ARG A 25 -0.55 -8.44 -15.08
CA ARG A 25 -0.94 -9.43 -16.10
C ARG A 25 -2.19 -9.05 -16.89
N LYS A 26 -3.20 -8.53 -16.20
CA LYS A 26 -4.49 -8.18 -16.83
C LYS A 26 -4.43 -6.84 -17.55
N LEU A 27 -3.79 -5.84 -16.95
CA LEU A 27 -3.78 -4.48 -17.46
C LEU A 27 -2.65 -4.22 -18.45
N GLY A 28 -1.60 -5.03 -18.45
CA GLY A 28 -0.42 -4.82 -19.27
C GLY A 28 0.39 -3.59 -18.89
N MET A 29 0.08 -2.96 -17.75
CA MET A 29 0.74 -1.76 -17.27
C MET A 29 1.82 -2.10 -16.25
N TRP A 30 2.83 -1.25 -16.19
CA TRP A 30 3.87 -1.33 -15.16
C TRP A 30 3.42 -0.55 -13.94
N LEU A 31 3.31 -1.23 -12.80
CA LEU A 31 2.76 -0.68 -11.58
C LEU A 31 3.69 -0.95 -10.40
N PRO A 32 3.69 -0.09 -9.37
CA PRO A 32 4.37 -0.40 -8.11
C PRO A 32 3.69 -1.59 -7.43
N PHE A 33 4.41 -2.22 -6.50
CA PHE A 33 3.82 -3.35 -5.75
C PHE A 33 2.76 -2.84 -4.78
N GLY A 34 1.83 -3.72 -4.44
CA GLY A 34 0.77 -3.41 -3.49
C GLY A 34 -0.48 -4.21 -3.74
N GLY A 35 -1.49 -3.95 -2.94
CA GLY A 35 -2.76 -4.63 -3.05
C GLY A 35 -3.67 -4.33 -1.87
N HIS A 36 -4.73 -5.12 -1.73
CA HIS A 36 -5.68 -4.99 -0.64
C HIS A 36 -5.03 -5.24 0.72
N ILE A 37 -5.47 -4.49 1.71
CA ILE A 37 -5.11 -4.73 3.11
C ILE A 37 -6.01 -5.85 3.61
N ASP A 38 -5.41 -6.97 4.00
CA ASP A 38 -6.17 -8.12 4.47
C ASP A 38 -6.75 -7.89 5.87
N PRO A 39 -7.84 -8.59 6.24
CA PRO A 39 -8.37 -8.51 7.60
C PRO A 39 -7.27 -8.79 8.63
N GLY A 40 -7.19 -7.94 9.63
CA GLY A 40 -6.19 -8.05 10.69
C GLY A 40 -4.84 -7.43 10.39
N GLU A 41 -4.63 -6.94 9.17
CA GLU A 41 -3.40 -6.23 8.82
C GLU A 41 -3.57 -4.71 8.95
N ASP A 42 -2.50 -4.02 9.37
CA ASP A 42 -2.38 -2.60 9.14
C ASP A 42 -1.74 -2.36 7.75
N PRO A 43 -1.72 -1.11 7.25
CA PRO A 43 -1.14 -0.83 5.93
C PRO A 43 0.33 -1.22 5.79
N ILE A 44 1.11 -1.11 6.86
CA ILE A 44 2.54 -1.44 6.83
C ILE A 44 2.75 -2.95 6.76
N GLU A 45 1.97 -3.72 7.52
CA GLU A 45 1.99 -5.18 7.44
C GLU A 45 1.60 -5.66 6.05
N ALA A 46 0.59 -5.02 5.45
CA ALA A 46 0.18 -5.33 4.08
C ALA A 46 1.31 -5.07 3.08
N LEU A 47 2.04 -3.97 3.21
CA LEU A 47 3.17 -3.67 2.32
C LEU A 47 4.28 -4.70 2.44
N HIS A 48 4.62 -5.11 3.66
CA HIS A 48 5.64 -6.15 3.87
C HIS A 48 5.21 -7.48 3.22
N ARG A 49 3.96 -7.87 3.41
CA ARG A 49 3.41 -9.10 2.83
C ARG A 49 3.41 -9.03 1.30
N GLU A 50 2.87 -7.95 0.72
CA GLU A 50 2.81 -7.78 -0.73
C GLU A 50 4.20 -7.72 -1.35
N ALA A 51 5.17 -7.09 -0.70
CA ALA A 51 6.55 -7.06 -1.18
C ALA A 51 7.13 -8.47 -1.27
N ARG A 52 6.94 -9.28 -0.23
CA ARG A 52 7.41 -10.66 -0.24
C ARG A 52 6.74 -11.49 -1.32
N GLU A 53 5.41 -11.36 -1.46
CA GLU A 53 4.64 -12.13 -2.44
C GLU A 53 4.96 -11.73 -3.87
N GLU A 54 5.08 -10.44 -4.14
CA GLU A 54 5.22 -9.94 -5.51
C GLU A 54 6.67 -9.80 -5.96
N THR A 55 7.60 -9.47 -5.05
CA THR A 55 9.00 -9.24 -5.41
C THR A 55 9.98 -10.25 -4.80
N GLY A 56 9.59 -10.93 -3.74
CA GLY A 56 10.47 -11.80 -2.98
C GLY A 56 11.41 -11.06 -2.03
N PHE A 57 11.30 -9.74 -1.95
CA PHE A 57 12.18 -8.93 -1.10
C PHE A 57 11.57 -8.62 0.26
N GLU A 58 12.45 -8.55 1.27
CA GLU A 58 12.15 -7.90 2.53
C GLU A 58 12.42 -6.41 2.35
N ILE A 59 11.50 -5.58 2.83
CA ILE A 59 11.58 -4.14 2.65
C ILE A 59 11.73 -3.42 3.98
N GLU A 60 12.20 -2.18 3.91
CA GLU A 60 12.22 -1.24 5.01
C GLU A 60 11.34 -0.06 4.63
N ILE A 61 10.42 0.31 5.52
CA ILE A 61 9.53 1.44 5.28
C ILE A 61 10.25 2.73 5.67
N VAL A 62 10.29 3.67 4.73
CA VAL A 62 10.85 5.01 4.95
C VAL A 62 9.72 6.01 5.00
N GLY A 63 9.61 6.73 6.08
CA GLY A 63 8.54 7.72 6.24
C GLY A 63 8.56 8.35 7.62
N GLU A 64 7.83 9.44 7.75
CA GLU A 64 7.67 10.10 9.04
C GLU A 64 6.69 9.35 9.93
N GLN A 65 7.04 9.21 11.19
CA GLN A 65 6.19 8.55 12.18
C GLN A 65 6.17 9.43 13.44
N LEU A 66 4.97 9.77 13.87
CA LEU A 66 4.79 10.54 15.11
C LEU A 66 5.04 9.68 16.33
N GLU A 67 5.58 10.27 17.38
CA GLU A 67 5.65 9.62 18.68
C GLU A 67 4.38 10.00 19.46
N ILE A 68 3.68 8.98 19.96
CA ILE A 68 2.45 9.15 20.72
C ILE A 68 2.64 8.46 22.08
N ALA A 69 2.46 9.22 23.15
CA ALA A 69 2.62 8.73 24.50
C ALA A 69 1.31 8.12 25.05
N GLU A 70 0.72 7.19 24.28
CA GLU A 70 -0.53 6.54 24.65
C GLU A 70 -0.41 5.05 24.30
N ASP A 71 -0.55 4.18 25.30
CA ASP A 71 -0.31 2.73 25.13
C ASP A 71 -1.23 2.06 24.12
N SER A 72 -2.45 2.56 23.97
CA SER A 72 -3.45 1.98 23.07
C SER A 72 -3.39 2.53 21.65
N VAL A 73 -2.47 3.46 21.38
CA VAL A 73 -2.40 4.15 20.08
C VAL A 73 -0.99 4.07 19.54
N THR A 74 -0.87 3.58 18.33
CA THR A 74 0.40 3.54 17.61
C THR A 74 0.29 4.38 16.35
N ALA A 75 1.21 5.34 16.17
CA ALA A 75 1.30 6.08 14.94
C ALA A 75 2.03 5.24 13.90
N LEU A 76 1.45 5.10 12.72
CA LEU A 76 2.10 4.44 11.60
C LEU A 76 2.89 5.46 10.77
N PRO A 77 3.90 5.03 10.00
CA PRO A 77 4.54 5.91 9.04
C PRO A 77 3.50 6.54 8.11
N ARG A 78 3.61 7.85 7.93
CA ARG A 78 2.66 8.59 7.10
C ARG A 78 2.86 8.26 5.64
N PRO A 79 1.79 7.94 4.86
CA PRO A 79 1.92 7.74 3.43
C PRO A 79 2.25 9.06 2.72
N GLU A 80 2.90 8.98 1.56
CA GLU A 80 3.20 10.15 0.74
C GLU A 80 1.91 10.85 0.29
N THR A 81 0.89 10.06 -0.03
CA THR A 81 -0.42 10.55 -0.42
C THR A 81 -1.47 9.49 -0.16
N ILE A 82 -2.72 9.92 -0.15
CA ILE A 82 -3.88 9.04 -0.03
C ILE A 82 -4.75 9.30 -1.25
N LEU A 83 -5.01 8.26 -2.04
CA LEU A 83 -5.77 8.37 -3.28
C LEU A 83 -7.13 7.69 -3.16
N LEU A 84 -8.15 8.30 -3.71
CA LEU A 84 -9.43 7.65 -3.95
C LEU A 84 -9.49 7.28 -5.43
N GLU A 85 -9.45 5.98 -5.71
CA GLU A 85 -9.40 5.47 -7.08
C GLU A 85 -10.70 4.77 -7.43
N ARG A 86 -11.31 5.18 -8.52
CA ARG A 86 -12.49 4.48 -9.05
C ARG A 86 -12.02 3.34 -9.95
N ILE A 87 -12.30 2.12 -9.53
CA ILE A 87 -11.94 0.91 -10.29
C ILE A 87 -13.08 0.55 -11.24
N GLU A 88 -14.31 0.59 -10.73
CA GLU A 88 -15.54 0.37 -11.47
C GLU A 88 -16.60 1.35 -10.97
N PRO A 89 -17.75 1.53 -11.63
CA PRO A 89 -18.71 2.56 -11.25
C PRO A 89 -19.13 2.61 -9.80
N GLN A 90 -19.15 1.46 -9.11
CA GLN A 90 -19.53 1.39 -7.69
C GLN A 90 -18.44 0.77 -6.82
N HIS A 91 -17.22 0.69 -7.35
CA HIS A 91 -16.09 0.08 -6.64
C HIS A 91 -14.91 1.04 -6.61
N PHE A 92 -14.43 1.36 -5.41
CA PHE A 92 -13.33 2.30 -5.19
C PHE A 92 -12.26 1.68 -4.31
N HIS A 93 -11.03 2.14 -4.51
CA HIS A 93 -9.95 1.90 -3.57
C HIS A 93 -9.56 3.19 -2.86
N ILE A 94 -9.33 3.10 -1.56
CA ILE A 94 -8.65 4.14 -0.79
C ILE A 94 -7.21 3.65 -0.67
N ASP A 95 -6.33 4.20 -1.48
CA ASP A 95 -4.96 3.73 -1.62
C ASP A 95 -4.02 4.57 -0.77
N LEU A 96 -3.27 3.90 0.08
CA LEU A 96 -2.33 4.50 1.01
C LEU A 96 -0.88 4.33 0.57
#